data_1a78373bee652788011c62dd2aab5877
#
_entry.id   1a78373bee652788011c62dd2aab5877
#
_cell.length_a   1.000
_cell.length_b   1.000
_cell.length_c   1.000
_cell.angle_alpha   90.00
_cell.angle_beta   90.00
_cell.angle_gamma   90.00
#
_symmetry.space_group_name_H-M   'P 1'
#
loop_
_entity.id
_entity.type
_entity.pdbx_description
1 polymer ?
#
loop_
_entity_poly.entity_id
_entity_poly.type
_entity_poly.pdbx_seq_one_letter_code
_entity_poly.pdbx_strand_id
1 'polypeptide(L)' 'MFQPNQRVSVDLSNLTIKGVHFSQNVQKALGTVVEQVSAEPPVYLVELVFSFKGIKRVEVPLERIHPV' A
#
# COMPACT_ATOMS: atom_id res chain seq x y z
N MET A 1 -13.48 -5.94 3.71
CA MET A 1 -12.17 -6.37 4.22
C MET A 1 -11.38 -7.03 3.12
N PHE A 2 -10.07 -6.76 3.05
CA PHE A 2 -9.25 -7.29 1.97
C PHE A 2 -8.65 -8.64 2.35
N GLN A 3 -8.43 -9.48 1.34
CA GLN A 3 -7.91 -10.83 1.55
C GLN A 3 -6.53 -10.95 0.89
N PRO A 4 -5.72 -11.92 1.34
CA PRO A 4 -4.42 -12.16 0.71
C PRO A 4 -4.58 -12.41 -0.79
N ASN A 5 -3.63 -11.91 -1.57
CA ASN A 5 -3.60 -12.03 -3.03
C ASN A 5 -4.64 -11.20 -3.76
N GLN A 6 -5.42 -10.39 -3.05
CA GLN A 6 -6.39 -9.52 -3.70
C GLN A 6 -5.67 -8.33 -4.34
N ARG A 7 -6.01 -8.01 -5.60
CA ARG A 7 -5.44 -6.86 -6.29
C ARG A 7 -6.12 -5.59 -5.80
N VAL A 8 -5.31 -4.60 -5.47
CA VAL A 8 -5.81 -3.33 -4.95
C VAL A 8 -5.01 -2.16 -5.50
N SER A 9 -5.53 -0.98 -5.29
CA SER A 9 -4.83 0.27 -5.57
C SER A 9 -4.59 0.96 -4.23
N VAL A 10 -3.40 1.51 -4.03
CA VAL A 10 -3.02 2.15 -2.78
C VAL A 10 -2.66 3.60 -3.01
N ASP A 11 -3.12 4.45 -2.11
CA ASP A 11 -2.78 5.87 -2.12
C ASP A 11 -1.55 6.07 -1.24
N LEU A 12 -0.42 6.33 -1.88
CA LEU A 12 0.84 6.58 -1.19
C LEU A 12 1.21 8.06 -1.13
N SER A 13 0.30 8.92 -1.59
CA SER A 13 0.59 10.36 -1.69
C SER A 13 0.96 10.95 -0.33
N ASN A 14 2.01 11.75 -0.34
CA ASN A 14 2.52 12.46 0.84
C ASN A 14 2.99 11.55 1.97
N LEU A 15 3.19 10.26 1.71
CA LEU A 15 3.73 9.35 2.70
C LEU A 15 5.24 9.26 2.59
N THR A 16 5.89 8.98 3.71
CA THR A 16 7.32 8.68 3.75
C THR A 16 7.47 7.27 4.28
N ILE A 17 8.04 6.39 3.46
CA ILE A 17 8.20 4.97 3.81
C ILE A 17 9.66 4.63 3.61
N LYS A 18 10.31 4.12 4.66
CA LYS A 18 11.72 3.71 4.62
C LYS A 18 12.62 4.81 4.06
N GLY A 19 12.35 6.06 4.46
CA GLY A 19 13.13 7.19 4.02
C GLY A 19 12.82 7.71 2.64
N VAL A 20 11.86 7.10 1.93
CA VAL A 20 11.45 7.54 0.61
C VAL A 20 10.15 8.32 0.73
N HIS A 21 10.17 9.56 0.25
CA HIS A 21 8.98 10.40 0.26
C HIS A 21 8.22 10.22 -1.05
N PHE A 22 6.94 9.89 -0.95
CA PHE A 22 6.09 9.75 -2.13
C PHE A 22 5.38 11.06 -2.39
N SER A 23 5.43 11.50 -3.64
CA SER A 23 4.81 12.78 -4.01
C SER A 23 3.29 12.67 -3.98
N GLN A 24 2.63 13.83 -4.02
CA GLN A 24 1.17 13.87 -4.04
C GLN A 24 0.57 13.25 -5.29
N ASN A 25 1.39 12.95 -6.29
CA ASN A 25 0.90 12.35 -7.53
C ASN A 25 0.79 10.83 -7.46
N VAL A 26 1.33 10.20 -6.41
CA VAL A 26 1.30 8.74 -6.26
C VAL A 26 0.03 8.36 -5.53
N GLN A 27 -1.10 8.48 -6.21
CA GLN A 27 -2.42 8.24 -5.61
C GLN A 27 -3.00 6.88 -5.95
N LYS A 28 -2.47 6.21 -6.97
CA LYS A 28 -3.02 4.93 -7.42
C LYS A 28 -1.89 3.97 -7.77
N ALA A 29 -1.22 3.48 -6.74
CA ALA A 29 -0.17 2.48 -6.93
C ALA A 29 -0.81 1.11 -6.89
N LEU A 30 -0.69 0.36 -7.97
CA LEU A 30 -1.27 -0.98 -8.03
C LEU A 30 -0.44 -1.96 -7.21
N GLY A 31 -1.13 -2.83 -6.50
CA GLY A 31 -0.47 -3.80 -5.67
C GLY A 31 -1.35 -5.00 -5.36
N THR A 32 -0.80 -5.91 -4.59
CA THR A 32 -1.50 -7.13 -4.17
C THR A 32 -1.39 -7.23 -2.66
N VAL A 33 -2.50 -7.48 -2.00
CA VAL A 33 -2.51 -7.63 -0.53
C VAL A 33 -1.71 -8.88 -0.17
N VAL A 34 -0.76 -8.73 0.76
CA VAL A 34 0.01 -9.85 1.27
C VAL A 34 -0.64 -10.38 2.54
N GLU A 35 -0.86 -9.51 3.52
CA GLU A 35 -1.47 -9.89 4.78
C GLU A 35 -1.90 -8.65 5.54
N GLN A 36 -2.74 -8.86 6.53
CA GLN A 36 -3.09 -7.81 7.47
C GLN A 36 -2.10 -7.83 8.61
N VAL A 37 -1.41 -6.70 8.85
CA VAL A 37 -0.35 -6.65 9.86
C VAL A 37 -0.83 -6.05 11.18
N SER A 38 -2.00 -5.41 11.17
CA SER A 38 -2.59 -4.85 12.38
C SER A 38 -4.10 -4.84 12.25
N ALA A 39 -4.79 -5.12 13.35
CA ALA A 39 -6.25 -5.13 13.36
C ALA A 39 -6.83 -3.81 13.85
N GLU A 40 -6.11 -3.09 14.70
CA GLU A 40 -6.58 -1.84 15.28
C GLU A 40 -5.43 -0.87 15.47
N PRO A 41 -5.31 0.13 14.57
CA PRO A 41 -6.12 0.33 13.35
C PRO A 41 -5.81 -0.74 12.30
N PRO A 42 -6.73 -0.99 11.36
CA PRO A 42 -6.45 -1.99 10.33
C PRO A 42 -5.38 -1.50 9.36
N VAL A 43 -4.28 -2.23 9.30
CA VAL A 43 -3.14 -1.93 8.43
C VAL A 43 -2.80 -3.19 7.65
N TYR A 44 -2.54 -3.03 6.36
CA TYR A 44 -2.25 -4.15 5.48
C TYR A 44 -0.89 -4.00 4.84
N LEU A 45 -0.21 -5.13 4.67
CA LEU A 45 1.02 -5.19 3.89
C LEU A 45 0.63 -5.44 2.43
N VAL A 46 1.06 -4.55 1.55
CA VAL A 46 0.74 -4.63 0.13
C VAL A 46 2.03 -4.71 -0.66
N GLU A 47 2.11 -5.66 -1.58
CA GLU A 47 3.25 -5.78 -2.48
C GLU A 47 2.92 -5.03 -3.78
N LEU A 48 3.73 -4.03 -4.10
CA LEU A 48 3.50 -3.21 -5.29
C LEU A 48 3.84 -3.97 -6.55
N VAL A 49 3.06 -3.75 -7.60
CA VAL A 49 3.32 -4.37 -8.91
C VAL A 49 4.64 -3.84 -9.47
N PHE A 50 4.89 -2.53 -9.30
CA PHE A 50 6.14 -1.93 -9.71
C PHE A 50 6.84 -1.40 -8.47
N SER A 51 8.11 -1.74 -8.29
CA SER A 51 8.88 -1.20 -7.18
C SER A 51 9.07 0.30 -7.36
N PHE A 52 9.09 1.03 -6.25
CA PHE A 52 9.28 2.48 -6.27
C PHE A 52 10.53 2.80 -5.46
N LYS A 53 11.59 3.18 -6.15
CA LYS A 53 12.90 3.49 -5.54
C LYS A 53 13.37 2.37 -4.63
N GLY A 54 13.23 1.13 -5.10
CA GLY A 54 13.64 -0.04 -4.34
C GLY A 54 12.62 -0.53 -3.33
N ILE A 55 11.51 0.18 -3.15
CA ILE A 55 10.45 -0.22 -2.23
C ILE A 55 9.40 -1.01 -3.01
N LYS A 56 9.19 -2.25 -2.61
CA LYS A 56 8.21 -3.11 -3.26
C LYS A 56 7.04 -3.47 -2.34
N ARG A 57 7.25 -3.45 -1.01
CA ARG A 57 6.22 -3.76 -0.04
C ARG A 57 5.99 -2.58 0.87
N VAL A 58 4.73 -2.24 1.10
CA VAL A 58 4.37 -1.11 1.94
C VAL A 58 3.28 -1.52 2.91
N GLU A 59 3.33 -0.94 4.12
CA GLU A 59 2.27 -1.12 5.12
C GLU A 59 1.41 0.13 5.09
N VAL A 60 0.14 -0.05 4.74
CA VAL A 60 -0.77 1.10 4.59
C VAL A 60 -2.06 0.85 5.36
N PRO A 61 -2.65 1.91 5.91
CA PRO A 61 -3.93 1.79 6.59
C PRO A 61 -5.06 1.51 5.61
N LEU A 62 -6.12 0.93 6.11
CA LEU A 62 -7.27 0.52 5.30
C LEU A 62 -7.82 1.67 4.46
N GLU A 63 -7.85 2.89 4.99
CA GLU A 63 -8.44 4.03 4.30
C GLU A 63 -7.67 4.44 3.05
N ARG A 64 -6.44 3.95 2.88
CA ARG A 64 -5.64 4.26 1.71
C ARG A 64 -5.65 3.13 0.68
N ILE A 65 -6.43 2.09 0.90
CA ILE A 65 -6.50 0.94 0.01
C ILE A 65 -7.87 0.92 -0.66
N HIS A 66 -7.88 0.79 -1.98
CA HIS A 66 -9.10 0.77 -2.75
C HIS A 66 -9.15 -0.48 -3.62
N PRO A 67 -10.31 -1.14 -3.71
CA PRO A 67 -10.43 -2.29 -4.61
C PRO A 67 -10.31 -1.83 -6.07
N VAL A 68 -9.79 -2.72 -6.90
CA VAL A 68 -9.63 -2.43 -8.33
C VAL A 68 -10.74 -3.09 -9.12
#